data_86de8f7bb956d8e8b6b202adbcc8e825
#
_entry.id   86de8f7bb956d8e8b6b202adbcc8e825
#
_cell.length_a   1.000
_cell.length_b   1.000
_cell.length_c   1.000
_cell.angle_alpha   90.00
_cell.angle_beta   90.00
_cell.angle_gamma   90.00
#
_symmetry.space_group_name_H-M   'P 1'
#
loop_
_entity.id
_entity.type
_entity.pdbx_description
1 polymer ?
#
loop_
_entity_poly.entity_id
_entity_poly.type
_entity_poly.pdbx_seq_one_letter_code
_entity_poly.pdbx_strand_id
1 'polypeptide(L)'
;RMIHANADFEFNGLTTFHPRAMQAGLARILAGGTPVVADVEMICVGLSAPRLAHFGVTTHQFISDPDVIAAAQAQGTTRAVQAMRKAWRLGLLESAIIGIGNAPTALIEVVRLIRDEGLRPALVVGMPVGFVSAAESKDMLMTIEDVPWVAIRGRKGGSTLVVAAIHALLGVAEEHQRHAA
;
A
#
# COMPACT_ATOMS: atom_id res chain seq x y z
N ARG A 1 2.89 1.78 16.01
CA ARG A 1 4.03 1.23 15.27
C ARG A 1 4.68 2.28 14.36
N MET A 2 3.92 3.07 13.60
CA MET A 2 4.47 4.10 12.71
C MET A 2 5.31 5.15 13.44
N ILE A 3 4.81 5.67 14.58
CA ILE A 3 5.55 6.58 15.47
C ILE A 3 6.87 5.95 15.92
N HIS A 4 6.82 4.68 16.35
CA HIS A 4 8.02 3.96 16.79
C HIS A 4 9.03 3.77 15.64
N ALA A 5 8.56 3.44 14.43
CA ALA A 5 9.42 3.16 13.28
C ALA A 5 10.32 4.35 12.86
N ASN A 6 9.86 5.58 13.11
CA ASN A 6 10.57 6.80 12.74
C ASN A 6 10.94 7.68 13.97
N ALA A 7 10.64 7.26 15.21
CA ALA A 7 10.82 8.06 16.44
C ALA A 7 10.23 9.48 16.32
N ASP A 8 9.08 9.63 15.65
CA ASP A 8 8.49 10.92 15.30
C ASP A 8 7.01 10.97 15.73
N PHE A 9 6.71 11.72 16.78
CA PHE A 9 5.36 11.86 17.34
C PHE A 9 4.41 12.66 16.43
N GLU A 10 4.90 13.44 15.46
CA GLU A 10 4.04 14.19 14.55
C GLU A 10 3.12 13.26 13.72
N PHE A 11 3.53 12.00 13.50
CA PHE A 11 2.68 11.02 12.82
C PHE A 11 1.33 10.78 13.50
N ASN A 12 1.20 11.08 14.80
CA ASN A 12 -0.09 11.01 15.48
C ASN A 12 -1.11 12.02 14.92
N GLY A 13 -0.65 13.19 14.47
CA GLY A 13 -1.50 14.21 13.86
C GLY A 13 -1.55 14.16 12.33
N LEU A 14 -0.53 13.59 11.69
CA LEU A 14 -0.40 13.55 10.24
C LEU A 14 -1.04 12.32 9.61
N THR A 15 -1.16 11.21 10.36
CA THR A 15 -1.77 9.97 9.85
C THR A 15 -3.28 10.12 9.76
N THR A 16 -3.82 9.85 8.59
CA THR A 16 -5.25 9.93 8.27
C THR A 16 -5.75 8.58 7.80
N PHE A 17 -6.99 8.27 8.17
CA PHE A 17 -7.62 7.00 7.86
C PHE A 17 -8.97 7.22 7.19
N HIS A 18 -9.23 6.46 6.13
CA HIS A 18 -10.60 6.27 5.69
C HIS A 18 -11.41 5.57 6.81
N PRO A 19 -12.70 5.91 7.04
CA PRO A 19 -13.48 5.33 8.15
C PRO A 19 -13.49 3.80 8.19
N ARG A 20 -13.42 3.13 7.04
CA ARG A 20 -13.41 1.66 6.94
C ARG A 20 -12.01 1.04 6.88
N ALA A 21 -10.93 1.83 6.94
CA ALA A 21 -9.57 1.34 6.67
C ALA A 21 -9.16 0.16 7.57
N MET A 22 -9.33 0.31 8.88
CA MET A 22 -8.94 -0.73 9.84
C MET A 22 -9.79 -1.98 9.70
N GLN A 23 -11.10 -1.82 9.58
CA GLN A 23 -12.04 -2.95 9.42
C GLN A 23 -11.76 -3.73 8.13
N ALA A 24 -11.61 -3.03 7.00
CA ALA A 24 -11.38 -3.65 5.71
C ALA A 24 -10.02 -4.37 5.64
N GLY A 25 -8.96 -3.72 6.12
CA GLY A 25 -7.62 -4.32 6.17
C GLY A 25 -7.57 -5.55 7.06
N LEU A 26 -8.18 -5.49 8.25
CA LEU A 26 -8.26 -6.61 9.18
C LEU A 26 -9.07 -7.78 8.58
N ALA A 27 -10.26 -7.50 8.07
CA ALA A 27 -11.12 -8.52 7.46
C ALA A 27 -10.40 -9.23 6.30
N ARG A 28 -9.65 -8.46 5.48
CA ARG A 28 -8.93 -9.04 4.34
C ARG A 28 -7.78 -9.95 4.79
N ILE A 29 -7.02 -9.57 5.83
CA ILE A 29 -5.96 -10.42 6.39
C ILE A 29 -6.54 -11.70 6.99
N LEU A 30 -7.61 -11.59 7.77
CA LEU A 30 -8.26 -12.75 8.42
C LEU A 30 -8.89 -13.72 7.42
N ALA A 31 -9.32 -13.24 6.26
CA ALA A 31 -9.83 -14.09 5.17
C ALA A 31 -8.75 -15.00 4.56
N GLY A 32 -7.48 -14.66 4.73
CA GLY A 32 -6.35 -15.41 4.17
C GLY A 32 -6.14 -15.19 2.67
N GLY A 33 -5.00 -15.65 2.16
CA GLY A 33 -4.68 -15.57 0.74
C GLY A 33 -4.61 -14.14 0.18
N THR A 34 -4.25 -13.15 1.02
CA THR A 34 -4.24 -11.74 0.65
C THR A 34 -2.99 -11.37 -0.13
N PRO A 35 -3.08 -10.86 -1.36
CA PRO A 35 -1.93 -10.24 -2.02
C PRO A 35 -1.64 -8.87 -1.40
N VAL A 36 -0.38 -8.63 -1.06
CA VAL A 36 0.20 -7.32 -0.79
C VAL A 36 1.02 -6.90 -2.00
N VAL A 37 0.59 -5.86 -2.71
CA VAL A 37 1.30 -5.34 -3.87
C VAL A 37 2.01 -4.05 -3.49
N ALA A 38 3.34 -4.02 -3.65
CA ALA A 38 4.19 -2.90 -3.25
C ALA A 38 4.80 -2.17 -4.44
N ASP A 39 5.07 -0.88 -4.28
CA ASP A 39 5.77 -0.06 -5.29
C ASP A 39 7.28 -0.34 -5.34
N VAL A 40 7.86 -0.85 -4.25
CA VAL A 40 9.29 -1.16 -4.15
C VAL A 40 9.56 -2.42 -3.33
N GLU A 41 10.67 -3.09 -3.61
CA GLU A 41 11.15 -4.31 -2.93
C GLU A 41 11.28 -4.13 -1.41
N MET A 42 11.72 -2.95 -0.95
CA MET A 42 11.92 -2.66 0.46
C MET A 42 10.69 -2.96 1.32
N ILE A 43 9.48 -2.75 0.79
CA ILE A 43 8.25 -3.08 1.50
C ILE A 43 8.11 -4.60 1.64
N CYS A 44 8.32 -5.34 0.55
CA CYS A 44 8.20 -6.79 0.55
C CYS A 44 9.17 -7.44 1.56
N VAL A 45 10.46 -7.08 1.50
CA VAL A 45 11.49 -7.64 2.39
C VAL A 45 11.37 -7.15 3.84
N GLY A 46 10.72 -6.02 4.06
CA GLY A 46 10.47 -5.47 5.40
C GLY A 46 9.35 -6.20 6.16
N LEU A 47 8.52 -6.97 5.48
CA LEU A 47 7.42 -7.71 6.11
C LEU A 47 7.90 -9.05 6.69
N SER A 48 7.39 -9.41 7.87
CA SER A 48 7.77 -10.64 8.58
C SER A 48 7.27 -11.89 7.86
N ALA A 49 8.18 -12.66 7.27
CA ALA A 49 7.85 -13.89 6.57
C ALA A 49 7.00 -14.88 7.41
N PRO A 50 7.29 -15.13 8.72
CA PRO A 50 6.44 -15.99 9.54
C PRO A 50 5.00 -15.48 9.68
N ARG A 51 4.80 -14.15 9.83
CA ARG A 51 3.46 -13.57 9.93
C ARG A 51 2.70 -13.64 8.60
N LEU A 52 3.39 -13.37 7.49
CA LEU A 52 2.81 -13.51 6.16
C LEU A 52 2.35 -14.94 5.92
N ALA A 53 3.19 -15.93 6.23
CA ALA A 53 2.85 -17.34 6.09
C ALA A 53 1.66 -17.75 6.97
N HIS A 54 1.59 -17.25 8.22
CA HIS A 54 0.49 -17.52 9.14
C HIS A 54 -0.89 -17.12 8.57
N PHE A 55 -0.96 -15.99 7.87
CA PHE A 55 -2.20 -15.49 7.26
C PHE A 55 -2.33 -15.83 5.76
N GLY A 56 -1.39 -16.59 5.18
CA GLY A 56 -1.37 -16.87 3.75
C GLY A 56 -1.21 -15.63 2.88
N VAL A 57 -0.57 -14.58 3.41
CA VAL A 57 -0.33 -13.34 2.67
C VAL A 57 0.85 -13.51 1.72
N THR A 58 0.67 -13.12 0.46
CA THR A 58 1.73 -13.09 -0.55
C THR A 58 2.18 -11.66 -0.83
N THR A 59 3.44 -11.46 -1.19
CA THR A 59 3.97 -10.15 -1.54
C THR A 59 4.39 -10.10 -3.00
N HIS A 60 4.09 -9.00 -3.68
CA HIS A 60 4.38 -8.80 -5.09
C HIS A 60 4.93 -7.39 -5.34
N GLN A 61 5.97 -7.28 -6.17
CA GLN A 61 6.46 -6.04 -6.74
C GLN A 61 7.02 -6.30 -8.14
N PHE A 62 7.03 -5.31 -9.01
CA PHE A 62 7.38 -5.47 -10.42
C PHE A 62 8.32 -4.39 -10.96
N ILE A 63 8.86 -3.53 -10.07
CA ILE A 63 9.61 -2.33 -10.45
C ILE A 63 10.87 -2.61 -11.28
N SER A 64 11.46 -3.81 -11.09
CA SER A 64 12.71 -4.23 -11.76
C SER A 64 12.47 -5.22 -12.90
N ASP A 65 11.23 -5.54 -13.22
CA ASP A 65 10.92 -6.48 -14.29
C ASP A 65 11.30 -5.91 -15.66
N PRO A 66 11.95 -6.70 -16.55
CA PRO A 66 12.41 -6.20 -17.84
C PRO A 66 11.30 -5.60 -18.72
N ASP A 67 10.13 -6.20 -18.72
CA ASP A 67 8.96 -5.70 -19.46
C ASP A 67 8.41 -4.38 -18.91
N VAL A 68 8.48 -4.18 -17.58
CA VAL A 68 8.12 -2.93 -16.91
C VAL A 68 9.11 -1.81 -17.27
N ILE A 69 10.39 -2.13 -17.29
CA ILE A 69 11.45 -1.18 -17.69
C ILE A 69 11.26 -0.76 -19.15
N ALA A 70 11.07 -1.73 -20.05
CA ALA A 70 10.86 -1.47 -21.48
C ALA A 70 9.59 -0.65 -21.73
N ALA A 71 8.48 -0.98 -21.06
CA ALA A 71 7.22 -0.25 -21.17
C ALA A 71 7.34 1.19 -20.66
N ALA A 72 8.08 1.41 -19.58
CA ALA A 72 8.31 2.75 -19.03
C ALA A 72 9.06 3.64 -20.04
N GLN A 73 10.11 3.11 -20.69
CA GLN A 73 10.86 3.79 -21.72
C GLN A 73 10.01 4.09 -22.95
N ALA A 74 9.29 3.09 -23.46
CA ALA A 74 8.48 3.21 -24.68
C ALA A 74 7.33 4.22 -24.52
N GLN A 75 6.74 4.33 -23.31
CA GLN A 75 5.58 5.18 -23.06
C GLN A 75 5.93 6.52 -22.39
N GLY A 76 7.21 6.81 -22.13
CA GLY A 76 7.64 8.04 -21.45
C GLY A 76 7.06 8.16 -20.02
N THR A 77 6.87 7.02 -19.33
CA THR A 77 6.33 6.97 -17.97
C THR A 77 7.37 6.48 -16.96
N THR A 78 7.03 6.46 -15.67
CA THR A 78 7.92 5.88 -14.67
C THR A 78 7.75 4.35 -14.59
N ARG A 79 8.79 3.64 -14.17
CA ARG A 79 8.71 2.21 -13.87
C ARG A 79 7.63 1.90 -12.82
N ALA A 80 7.46 2.80 -11.84
CA ALA A 80 6.46 2.65 -10.79
C ALA A 80 5.02 2.67 -11.34
N VAL A 81 4.71 3.53 -12.32
CA VAL A 81 3.43 3.52 -13.06
C VAL A 81 3.25 2.18 -13.77
N GLN A 82 4.25 1.73 -14.55
CA GLN A 82 4.14 0.48 -15.30
C GLN A 82 4.07 -0.75 -14.42
N ALA A 83 4.71 -0.73 -13.25
CA ALA A 83 4.61 -1.79 -12.25
C ALA A 83 3.16 -1.95 -11.73
N MET A 84 2.48 -0.83 -11.41
CA MET A 84 1.07 -0.88 -11.00
C MET A 84 0.16 -1.32 -12.14
N ARG A 85 0.39 -0.88 -13.38
CA ARG A 85 -0.33 -1.35 -14.57
C ARG A 85 -0.13 -2.84 -14.83
N LYS A 86 1.09 -3.35 -14.63
CA LYS A 86 1.37 -4.80 -14.73
C LYS A 86 0.60 -5.57 -13.67
N ALA A 87 0.66 -5.14 -12.40
CA ALA A 87 -0.09 -5.76 -11.32
C ALA A 87 -1.60 -5.76 -11.60
N TRP A 88 -2.13 -4.67 -12.16
CA TRP A 88 -3.53 -4.57 -12.59
C TRP A 88 -3.88 -5.59 -13.68
N ARG A 89 -3.10 -5.67 -14.76
CA ARG A 89 -3.30 -6.65 -15.84
C ARG A 89 -3.24 -8.10 -15.36
N LEU A 90 -2.46 -8.39 -14.33
CA LEU A 90 -2.36 -9.72 -13.71
C LEU A 90 -3.51 -10.01 -12.71
N GLY A 91 -4.44 -9.07 -12.49
CA GLY A 91 -5.54 -9.22 -11.54
C GLY A 91 -5.12 -9.17 -10.06
N LEU A 92 -3.87 -8.76 -9.76
CA LEU A 92 -3.33 -8.80 -8.41
C LEU A 92 -3.73 -7.60 -7.54
N LEU A 93 -4.28 -6.54 -8.12
CA LEU A 93 -4.69 -5.35 -7.36
C LEU A 93 -6.12 -5.48 -6.81
N GLU A 94 -6.96 -6.32 -7.40
CA GLU A 94 -8.33 -6.51 -6.95
C GLU A 94 -8.35 -7.17 -5.57
N SER A 95 -9.07 -6.59 -4.64
CA SER A 95 -9.13 -7.04 -3.25
C SER A 95 -7.78 -7.14 -2.53
N ALA A 96 -6.71 -6.54 -3.07
CA ALA A 96 -5.38 -6.52 -2.49
C ALA A 96 -5.22 -5.47 -1.38
N ILE A 97 -4.16 -5.60 -0.60
CA ILE A 97 -3.58 -4.48 0.14
C ILE A 97 -2.47 -3.89 -0.72
N ILE A 98 -2.62 -2.63 -1.14
CA ILE A 98 -1.63 -1.94 -1.97
C ILE A 98 -0.78 -1.04 -1.09
N GLY A 99 0.54 -1.27 -1.06
CA GLY A 99 1.50 -0.50 -0.27
C GLY A 99 2.37 0.40 -1.15
N ILE A 100 2.21 1.71 -1.04
CA ILE A 100 3.00 2.71 -1.77
C ILE A 100 3.78 3.55 -0.77
N GLY A 101 5.10 3.40 -0.75
CA GLY A 101 5.98 4.09 0.20
C GLY A 101 7.05 4.97 -0.45
N ASN A 102 7.33 4.77 -1.73
CA ASN A 102 8.41 5.46 -2.41
C ASN A 102 7.93 6.36 -3.57
N ALA A 103 7.09 5.85 -4.46
CA ALA A 103 6.79 6.52 -5.72
C ALA A 103 5.42 7.21 -5.72
N PRO A 104 5.35 8.56 -5.65
CA PRO A 104 4.10 9.30 -5.80
C PRO A 104 3.37 8.96 -7.11
N THR A 105 4.11 8.70 -8.19
CA THR A 105 3.53 8.33 -9.49
C THR A 105 2.83 6.97 -9.46
N ALA A 106 3.28 6.03 -8.63
CA ALA A 106 2.56 4.77 -8.41
C ALA A 106 1.21 5.02 -7.72
N LEU A 107 1.18 5.90 -6.72
CA LEU A 107 -0.05 6.24 -6.01
C LEU A 107 -1.05 6.97 -6.93
N ILE A 108 -0.58 7.90 -7.74
CA ILE A 108 -1.40 8.59 -8.75
C ILE A 108 -2.01 7.57 -9.72
N GLU A 109 -1.22 6.60 -10.19
CA GLU A 109 -1.74 5.55 -11.09
C GLU A 109 -2.77 4.65 -10.39
N VAL A 110 -2.56 4.27 -9.12
CA VAL A 110 -3.55 3.50 -8.34
C VAL A 110 -4.86 4.29 -8.21
N VAL A 111 -4.78 5.59 -7.90
CA VAL A 111 -5.97 6.47 -7.83
C VAL A 111 -6.68 6.55 -9.19
N ARG A 112 -5.93 6.66 -10.30
CA ARG A 112 -6.50 6.62 -11.65
C ARG A 112 -7.23 5.30 -11.92
N LEU A 113 -6.60 4.17 -11.61
CA LEU A 113 -7.22 2.84 -11.78
C LEU A 113 -8.51 2.71 -10.96
N ILE A 114 -8.55 3.25 -9.74
CA ILE A 114 -9.77 3.25 -8.91
C ILE A 114 -10.88 4.07 -9.57
N ARG A 115 -10.56 5.28 -10.06
CA ARG A 115 -11.56 6.22 -10.60
C ARG A 115 -12.03 5.83 -12.00
N ASP A 116 -11.09 5.48 -12.88
CA ASP A 116 -11.35 5.35 -14.31
C ASP A 116 -11.61 3.91 -14.73
N GLU A 117 -10.99 2.94 -14.04
CA GLU A 117 -11.06 1.51 -14.40
C GLU A 117 -11.89 0.68 -13.40
N GLY A 118 -12.39 1.31 -12.34
CA GLY A 118 -13.22 0.62 -11.34
C GLY A 118 -12.48 -0.34 -10.41
N LEU A 119 -11.14 -0.21 -10.29
CA LEU A 119 -10.34 -1.02 -9.35
C LEU A 119 -10.87 -0.90 -7.91
N ARG A 120 -11.02 -2.04 -7.22
CA ARG A 120 -11.48 -2.10 -5.82
C ARG A 120 -10.52 -2.90 -4.94
N PRO A 121 -9.37 -2.31 -4.54
CA PRO A 121 -8.49 -2.92 -3.55
C PRO A 121 -9.19 -2.96 -2.18
N ALA A 122 -8.78 -3.90 -1.34
CA ALA A 122 -9.28 -3.97 0.04
C ALA A 122 -8.76 -2.81 0.90
N LEU A 123 -7.52 -2.39 0.64
CA LEU A 123 -6.90 -1.26 1.35
C LEU A 123 -5.75 -0.67 0.54
N VAL A 124 -5.67 0.66 0.48
CA VAL A 124 -4.49 1.37 -0.02
C VAL A 124 -3.73 2.00 1.15
N VAL A 125 -2.48 1.57 1.38
CA VAL A 125 -1.54 2.19 2.32
C VAL A 125 -0.65 3.13 1.52
N GLY A 126 -1.13 4.38 1.34
CA GLY A 126 -0.53 5.37 0.46
C GLY A 126 0.31 6.38 1.25
N MET A 127 1.61 6.13 1.36
CA MET A 127 2.54 6.93 2.16
C MET A 127 3.84 7.27 1.41
N PRO A 128 3.80 7.65 0.11
CA PRO A 128 5.03 8.03 -0.57
C PRO A 128 5.66 9.25 0.09
N VAL A 129 7.00 9.21 0.21
CA VAL A 129 7.83 10.30 0.73
C VAL A 129 8.39 11.13 -0.42
N GLY A 130 8.55 12.43 -0.24
CA GLY A 130 9.28 13.25 -1.21
C GLY A 130 8.83 14.70 -1.31
N PHE A 131 9.48 15.41 -2.22
CA PHE A 131 9.26 16.84 -2.45
C PHE A 131 8.44 17.13 -3.72
N VAL A 132 8.36 16.15 -4.64
CA VAL A 132 7.64 16.30 -5.91
C VAL A 132 6.46 15.35 -5.93
N SER A 133 5.26 15.86 -5.99
CA SER A 133 3.98 15.15 -6.07
C SER A 133 3.67 14.20 -4.90
N ALA A 134 4.49 14.17 -3.83
CA ALA A 134 4.26 13.27 -2.70
C ALA A 134 3.04 13.70 -1.87
N ALA A 135 2.89 14.97 -1.56
CA ALA A 135 1.72 15.49 -0.86
C ALA A 135 0.48 15.38 -1.75
N GLU A 136 0.56 15.85 -3.00
CA GLU A 136 -0.54 15.90 -3.95
C GLU A 136 -1.10 14.50 -4.25
N SER A 137 -0.26 13.49 -4.39
CA SER A 137 -0.71 12.10 -4.63
C SER A 137 -1.52 11.55 -3.45
N LYS A 138 -1.14 11.90 -2.22
CA LYS A 138 -1.88 11.51 -1.01
C LYS A 138 -3.17 12.30 -0.85
N ASP A 139 -3.16 13.59 -1.19
CA ASP A 139 -4.37 14.41 -1.21
C ASP A 139 -5.38 13.84 -2.21
N MET A 140 -4.93 13.41 -3.40
CA MET A 140 -5.78 12.69 -4.37
C MET A 140 -6.36 11.40 -3.81
N LEU A 141 -5.56 10.58 -3.09
CA LEU A 141 -6.04 9.35 -2.45
C LEU A 141 -7.12 9.67 -1.40
N MET A 142 -6.91 10.70 -0.59
CA MET A 142 -7.83 11.09 0.48
C MET A 142 -9.20 11.59 -0.02
N THR A 143 -9.36 11.87 -1.32
CA THR A 143 -10.67 12.18 -1.92
C THR A 143 -11.45 10.94 -2.36
N ILE A 144 -10.89 9.74 -2.23
CA ILE A 144 -11.58 8.49 -2.57
C ILE A 144 -12.48 8.09 -1.40
N GLU A 145 -13.77 7.92 -1.66
CA GLU A 145 -14.79 7.61 -0.64
C GLU A 145 -15.18 6.13 -0.60
N ASP A 146 -15.03 5.43 -1.71
CA ASP A 146 -15.52 4.05 -1.88
C ASP A 146 -14.45 2.98 -1.67
N VAL A 147 -13.15 3.35 -1.64
CA VAL A 147 -12.03 2.45 -1.36
C VAL A 147 -11.36 2.83 -0.04
N PRO A 148 -11.15 1.88 0.89
CA PRO A 148 -10.43 2.14 2.14
C PRO A 148 -8.97 2.50 1.92
N TRP A 149 -8.47 3.49 2.67
CA TRP A 149 -7.07 3.92 2.60
C TRP A 149 -6.53 4.40 3.94
N VAL A 150 -5.20 4.36 4.06
CA VAL A 150 -4.41 5.02 5.12
C VAL A 150 -3.35 5.87 4.46
N ALA A 151 -3.24 7.14 4.87
CA ALA A 151 -2.28 8.10 4.31
C ALA A 151 -1.61 8.94 5.41
N ILE A 152 -0.52 9.61 5.04
CA ILE A 152 0.17 10.61 5.88
C ILE A 152 0.10 11.95 5.15
N ARG A 153 -0.43 12.97 5.78
CA ARG A 153 -0.53 14.31 5.19
C ARG A 153 0.84 14.91 4.91
N GLY A 154 0.95 15.67 3.84
CA GLY A 154 2.15 16.41 3.47
C GLY A 154 3.25 15.51 2.89
N ARG A 155 4.51 15.89 3.06
CA ARG A 155 5.68 15.30 2.39
C ARG A 155 6.27 14.09 3.10
N LYS A 156 5.99 13.91 4.39
CA LYS A 156 6.47 12.77 5.19
C LYS A 156 5.84 11.47 4.71
N GLY A 157 6.58 10.37 4.85
CA GLY A 157 6.18 9.06 4.39
C GLY A 157 7.37 8.11 4.37
N GLY A 158 7.27 7.06 3.58
CA GLY A 158 8.37 6.13 3.34
C GLY A 158 7.96 4.67 3.42
N SER A 159 8.74 3.81 2.79
CA SER A 159 8.51 2.36 2.76
C SER A 159 8.49 1.75 4.16
N THR A 160 9.30 2.24 5.09
CA THR A 160 9.32 1.81 6.49
C THR A 160 7.99 2.05 7.20
N LEU A 161 7.30 3.15 6.88
CA LEU A 161 5.99 3.46 7.44
C LEU A 161 4.88 2.56 6.87
N VAL A 162 4.96 2.23 5.58
CA VAL A 162 4.06 1.24 4.96
C VAL A 162 4.25 -0.13 5.62
N VAL A 163 5.49 -0.57 5.79
CA VAL A 163 5.82 -1.82 6.51
C VAL A 163 5.24 -1.77 7.94
N ALA A 164 5.45 -0.67 8.67
CA ALA A 164 4.94 -0.52 10.04
C ALA A 164 3.41 -0.55 10.10
N ALA A 165 2.72 0.04 9.12
CA ALA A 165 1.26 0.03 9.02
C ALA A 165 0.72 -1.39 8.75
N ILE A 166 1.30 -2.11 7.80
CA ILE A 166 0.91 -3.50 7.50
C ILE A 166 1.21 -4.42 8.69
N HIS A 167 2.36 -4.23 9.36
CA HIS A 167 2.65 -4.95 10.60
C HIS A 167 1.69 -4.64 11.74
N ALA A 168 1.14 -3.43 11.80
CA ALA A 168 0.11 -3.11 12.78
C ALA A 168 -1.17 -3.91 12.51
N LEU A 169 -1.60 -4.00 11.23
CA LEU A 169 -2.75 -4.82 10.84
C LEU A 169 -2.54 -6.30 11.14
N LEU A 170 -1.37 -6.87 10.78
CA LEU A 170 -1.03 -8.26 11.10
C LEU A 170 -1.06 -8.52 12.61
N GLY A 171 -0.54 -7.57 13.43
CA GLY A 171 -0.57 -7.69 14.88
C GLY A 171 -1.99 -7.67 15.46
N VAL A 172 -2.86 -6.80 14.94
CA VAL A 172 -4.28 -6.77 15.35
C VAL A 172 -5.00 -8.05 14.93
N ALA A 173 -4.68 -8.61 13.76
CA ALA A 173 -5.22 -9.89 13.32
C ALA A 173 -4.82 -11.05 14.22
N GLU A 174 -3.55 -11.11 14.66
CA GLU A 174 -3.06 -12.09 15.64
C GLU A 174 -3.79 -11.97 16.99
N GLU A 175 -4.01 -10.74 17.47
CA GLU A 175 -4.75 -10.49 18.70
C GLU A 175 -6.21 -10.93 18.57
N HIS A 176 -6.85 -10.62 17.43
CA HIS A 176 -8.22 -11.03 17.16
C HIS A 176 -8.39 -12.56 17.18
N GLN A 177 -7.49 -13.31 16.55
CA GLN A 177 -7.54 -14.78 16.58
C GLN A 177 -7.33 -15.34 18.00
N ARG A 178 -6.43 -14.74 18.80
CA ARG A 178 -6.20 -15.18 20.19
C ARG A 178 -7.40 -14.98 21.10
N HIS A 179 -8.23 -13.96 20.85
CA HIS A 179 -9.44 -13.72 21.65
C HIS A 179 -10.66 -14.53 21.16
N ALA A 180 -10.60 -15.08 19.96
CA ALA A 180 -11.65 -15.90 19.36
C ALA A 180 -11.45 -17.41 19.61
N ALA A 181 -10.27 -17.82 20.08
CA ALA A 181 -9.89 -19.19 20.42
C ALA A 181 -10.10 -19.47 21.91
#